data_69edce879b826d97379658925a84776f
#
_entry.id   69edce879b826d97379658925a84776f
#
_cell.length_a   1.000
_cell.length_b   1.000
_cell.length_c   1.000
_cell.angle_alpha   90.00
_cell.angle_beta   90.00
_cell.angle_gamma   90.00
#
_symmetry.space_group_name_H-M   'P 1'
#
loop_
_entity.id
_entity.type
_entity.pdbx_description
1 polymer ?
#
loop_
_entity_poly.entity_id
_entity_poly.type
_entity_poly.pdbx_seq_one_letter_code
_entity_poly.pdbx_strand_id
1 'polypeptide(L)'
;MARRALDLEDRLVTFAAQVVAVSTRATSAFANYAESRGAESRRDFVHKLRICLKELRESLSWIKFVETAGLYAGHDLQDVKRESDELVAILVASVRTAERRMK
;
A
#
# COMPACT_ATOMS: atom_id res chain seq x y z
N MET A 1 -16.07 17.72 28.91
CA MET A 1 -14.73 17.15 29.13
C MET A 1 -14.68 15.66 28.85
N ALA A 2 -15.57 14.85 29.44
CA ALA A 2 -15.62 13.42 29.16
C ALA A 2 -15.86 13.11 27.67
N ARG A 3 -16.70 13.89 27.00
CA ARG A 3 -17.02 13.73 25.58
C ARG A 3 -15.78 13.92 24.69
N ARG A 4 -14.94 14.91 25.01
CA ARG A 4 -13.69 15.14 24.25
C ARG A 4 -12.70 14.01 24.43
N ALA A 5 -12.60 13.45 25.63
CA ALA A 5 -11.70 12.33 25.89
C ALA A 5 -12.14 11.10 25.12
N LEU A 6 -13.46 10.83 25.08
CA LEU A 6 -14.01 9.70 24.31
C LEU A 6 -13.80 9.90 22.82
N ASP A 7 -14.01 11.12 22.30
CA ASP A 7 -13.78 11.41 20.88
C ASP A 7 -12.31 11.23 20.50
N LEU A 8 -11.41 11.65 21.35
CA LEU A 8 -9.97 11.49 21.11
C LEU A 8 -9.57 10.01 21.14
N GLU A 9 -10.09 9.26 22.10
CA GLU A 9 -9.83 7.84 22.19
C GLU A 9 -10.32 7.12 20.94
N ASP A 10 -11.55 7.37 20.50
CA ASP A 10 -12.10 6.80 19.28
C ASP A 10 -11.26 7.13 18.06
N ARG A 11 -10.81 8.37 17.95
CA ARG A 11 -9.96 8.80 16.84
C ARG A 11 -8.62 8.09 16.86
N LEU A 12 -8.03 7.90 18.02
CA LEU A 12 -6.76 7.20 18.16
C LEU A 12 -6.90 5.72 17.82
N VAL A 13 -7.98 5.10 18.27
CA VAL A 13 -8.26 3.68 17.95
C VAL A 13 -8.45 3.54 16.44
N THR A 14 -9.24 4.41 15.83
CA THR A 14 -9.47 4.37 14.38
C THR A 14 -8.17 4.56 13.62
N PHE A 15 -7.36 5.53 14.01
CA PHE A 15 -6.06 5.77 13.40
C PHE A 15 -5.14 4.56 13.52
N ALA A 16 -5.07 3.97 14.71
CA ALA A 16 -4.25 2.79 14.94
C ALA A 16 -4.70 1.62 14.06
N ALA A 17 -6.01 1.41 13.92
CA ALA A 17 -6.57 0.38 13.06
C ALA A 17 -6.18 0.60 11.60
N GLN A 18 -6.21 1.86 11.13
CA GLN A 18 -5.79 2.21 9.77
C GLN A 18 -4.30 1.95 9.54
N VAL A 19 -3.47 2.32 10.50
CA VAL A 19 -2.02 2.07 10.44
C VAL A 19 -1.73 0.57 10.34
N VAL A 20 -2.41 -0.24 11.15
CA VAL A 20 -2.26 -1.71 11.09
C VAL A 20 -2.67 -2.23 9.72
N ALA A 21 -3.80 -1.78 9.19
CA ALA A 21 -4.28 -2.22 7.87
C ALA A 21 -3.26 -1.88 6.77
N VAL A 22 -2.73 -0.66 6.78
CA VAL A 22 -1.72 -0.23 5.79
C VAL A 22 -0.44 -1.07 5.93
N SER A 23 0.02 -1.29 7.15
CA SER A 23 1.22 -2.08 7.42
C SER A 23 1.07 -3.52 6.94
N THR A 24 -0.10 -4.11 7.17
CA THR A 24 -0.39 -5.48 6.73
C THR A 24 -0.35 -5.56 5.20
N ARG A 25 -0.96 -4.61 4.51
CA ARG A 25 -0.97 -4.59 3.03
C ARG A 25 0.43 -4.37 2.47
N ALA A 26 1.19 -3.47 3.08
CA ALA A 26 2.58 -3.21 2.67
C ALA A 26 3.44 -4.46 2.85
N THR A 27 3.25 -5.19 3.94
CA THR A 27 3.95 -6.45 4.19
C THR A 27 3.59 -7.50 3.15
N SER A 28 2.30 -7.61 2.79
CA SER A 28 1.84 -8.52 1.75
C SER A 28 2.43 -8.17 0.40
N ALA A 29 2.52 -6.89 0.06
CA ALA A 29 3.13 -6.43 -1.18
C ALA A 29 4.60 -6.83 -1.24
N PHE A 30 5.33 -6.64 -0.15
CA PHE A 30 6.74 -7.06 -0.07
C PHE A 30 6.89 -8.57 -0.25
N ALA A 31 6.07 -9.36 0.43
CA ALA A 31 6.14 -10.82 0.32
C ALA A 31 5.86 -11.28 -1.11
N ASN A 32 4.85 -10.70 -1.76
CA ASN A 32 4.52 -11.04 -3.15
C ASN A 32 5.62 -10.63 -4.12
N TYR A 33 6.26 -9.49 -3.88
CA TYR A 33 7.41 -9.08 -4.69
C TYR A 33 8.58 -10.05 -4.54
N ALA A 34 8.89 -10.44 -3.29
CA ALA A 34 9.95 -11.41 -3.02
C ALA A 34 9.67 -12.75 -3.72
N GLU A 35 8.41 -13.21 -3.68
CA GLU A 35 8.01 -14.42 -4.40
C GLU A 35 8.16 -14.26 -5.90
N SER A 36 7.89 -13.07 -6.47
CA SER A 36 8.02 -12.86 -7.91
C SER A 36 9.45 -13.07 -8.40
N ARG A 37 10.44 -12.78 -7.57
CA ARG A 37 11.85 -12.98 -7.92
C ARG A 37 12.23 -14.45 -8.01
N GLY A 38 11.49 -15.32 -7.33
CA GLY A 38 11.69 -16.77 -7.41
C GLY A 38 10.68 -17.45 -8.32
N ALA A 39 10.01 -16.70 -9.20
CA ALA A 39 8.97 -17.23 -10.06
C ALA A 39 9.54 -18.26 -11.05
N GLU A 40 8.78 -19.32 -11.28
CA GLU A 40 9.17 -20.41 -12.17
C GLU A 40 9.05 -20.07 -13.65
N SER A 41 8.22 -19.07 -13.98
CA SER A 41 7.98 -18.67 -15.36
C SER A 41 7.73 -17.16 -15.42
N ARG A 42 7.81 -16.61 -16.64
CA ARG A 42 7.50 -15.20 -16.87
C ARG A 42 6.03 -14.90 -16.57
N ARG A 43 5.13 -15.83 -16.91
CA ARG A 43 3.71 -15.70 -16.58
C ARG A 43 3.50 -15.63 -15.07
N ASP A 44 4.16 -16.50 -14.32
CA ASP A 44 4.10 -16.53 -12.87
C ASP A 44 4.67 -15.22 -12.28
N PHE A 45 5.78 -14.74 -12.83
CA PHE A 45 6.39 -13.47 -12.45
C PHE A 45 5.41 -12.31 -12.61
N VAL A 46 4.75 -12.21 -13.77
CA VAL A 46 3.76 -11.16 -14.04
C VAL A 46 2.59 -11.27 -13.07
N HIS A 47 2.10 -12.49 -12.82
CA HIS A 47 1.01 -12.71 -11.89
C HIS A 47 1.35 -12.21 -10.49
N LYS A 48 2.53 -12.54 -10.00
CA LYS A 48 2.98 -12.13 -8.66
C LYS A 48 3.22 -10.62 -8.57
N LEU A 49 3.73 -10.00 -9.64
CA LEU A 49 3.87 -8.56 -9.70
C LEU A 49 2.52 -7.85 -9.65
N ARG A 50 1.50 -8.41 -10.32
CA ARG A 50 0.16 -7.84 -10.29
C ARG A 50 -0.45 -7.91 -8.91
N ILE A 51 -0.23 -8.99 -8.16
CA ILE A 51 -0.67 -9.10 -6.78
C ILE A 51 0.02 -8.05 -5.91
N CYS A 52 1.34 -7.89 -6.08
CA CYS A 52 2.10 -6.87 -5.38
C CYS A 52 1.54 -5.47 -5.67
N LEU A 53 1.28 -5.16 -6.93
CA LEU A 53 0.71 -3.88 -7.36
C LEU A 53 -0.65 -3.64 -6.74
N LYS A 54 -1.52 -4.65 -6.72
CA LYS A 54 -2.83 -4.57 -6.09
C LYS A 54 -2.72 -4.21 -4.61
N GLU A 55 -1.82 -4.89 -3.88
CA GLU A 55 -1.62 -4.63 -2.45
C GLU A 55 -1.12 -3.21 -2.20
N LEU A 56 -0.19 -2.73 -3.04
CA LEU A 56 0.30 -1.36 -2.91
C LEU A 56 -0.78 -0.32 -3.20
N ARG A 57 -1.62 -0.56 -4.20
CA ARG A 57 -2.74 0.34 -4.51
C ARG A 57 -3.74 0.40 -3.36
N GLU A 58 -4.01 -0.74 -2.73
CA GLU A 58 -4.88 -0.77 -1.55
C GLU A 58 -4.27 0.00 -0.38
N SER A 59 -2.94 -0.14 -0.16
CA SER A 59 -2.24 0.64 0.86
C SER A 59 -2.35 2.13 0.59
N LEU A 60 -2.14 2.54 -0.66
CA LEU A 60 -2.25 3.94 -1.06
C LEU A 60 -3.67 4.48 -0.85
N SER A 61 -4.68 3.67 -1.15
CA SER A 61 -6.08 4.05 -0.92
C SER A 61 -6.35 4.30 0.56
N TRP A 62 -5.80 3.48 1.44
CA TRP A 62 -5.93 3.68 2.89
C TRP A 62 -5.22 4.94 3.35
N ILE A 63 -4.05 5.24 2.81
CA ILE A 63 -3.32 6.46 3.12
C ILE A 63 -4.16 7.69 2.71
N LYS A 64 -4.74 7.66 1.52
CA LYS A 64 -5.61 8.74 1.03
C LYS A 64 -6.85 8.87 1.89
N PHE A 65 -7.41 7.77 2.35
CA PHE A 65 -8.55 7.78 3.27
C PHE A 65 -8.19 8.48 4.58
N VAL A 66 -7.06 8.12 5.18
CA VAL A 66 -6.60 8.73 6.44
C VAL A 66 -6.40 10.23 6.26
N GLU A 67 -5.81 10.65 5.15
CA GLU A 67 -5.59 12.06 4.83
C GLU A 67 -6.91 12.80 4.65
N THR A 68 -7.81 12.26 3.84
CA THR A 68 -9.09 12.89 3.52
C THR A 68 -9.99 12.97 4.75
N ALA A 69 -9.97 11.96 5.59
CA ALA A 69 -10.76 11.95 6.83
C ALA A 69 -10.18 12.86 7.92
N GLY A 70 -9.00 13.43 7.70
CA GLY A 70 -8.37 14.31 8.68
C GLY A 70 -7.88 13.59 9.92
N LEU A 71 -7.66 12.29 9.82
CA LEU A 71 -7.21 11.50 10.97
C LEU A 71 -5.73 11.72 11.28
N TYR A 72 -4.97 12.10 10.26
CA TYR A 72 -3.55 12.41 10.39
C TYR A 72 -3.12 13.26 9.20
N ALA A 73 -2.27 14.26 9.45
CA ALA A 73 -1.81 15.18 8.41
C ALA A 73 -0.33 15.57 8.59
N GLY A 74 0.48 14.67 9.12
CA GLY A 74 1.90 14.93 9.33
C GLY A 74 2.72 14.79 8.05
N HIS A 75 3.94 15.31 8.06
CA HIS A 75 4.88 15.20 6.95
C HIS A 75 5.18 13.74 6.59
N ASP A 76 5.22 12.86 7.60
CA ASP A 76 5.50 11.45 7.40
C ASP A 76 4.46 10.80 6.50
N LEU A 77 3.19 11.21 6.62
CA LEU A 77 2.13 10.68 5.78
C LEU A 77 2.33 11.10 4.31
N GLN A 78 2.74 12.34 4.08
CA GLN A 78 3.01 12.83 2.73
C GLN A 78 4.19 12.10 2.10
N ASP A 79 5.23 11.83 2.86
CA ASP A 79 6.39 11.09 2.40
C ASP A 79 6.03 9.65 2.04
N VAL A 80 5.24 8.98 2.89
CA VAL A 80 4.77 7.62 2.63
C VAL A 80 3.88 7.58 1.39
N LYS A 81 3.01 8.57 1.23
CA LYS A 81 2.13 8.67 0.08
C LYS A 81 2.93 8.83 -1.22
N ARG A 82 3.93 9.71 -1.20
CA ARG A 82 4.80 9.94 -2.36
C ARG A 82 5.57 8.68 -2.73
N GLU A 83 6.15 8.02 -1.75
CA GLU A 83 6.89 6.78 -1.96
C GLU A 83 5.97 5.69 -2.54
N SER A 84 4.74 5.59 -2.01
CA SER A 84 3.75 4.64 -2.52
C SER A 84 3.38 4.90 -3.97
N ASP A 85 3.19 6.18 -4.34
CA ASP A 85 2.91 6.57 -5.72
C ASP A 85 4.05 6.19 -6.65
N GLU A 86 5.30 6.42 -6.24
CA GLU A 86 6.47 6.07 -7.02
C GLU A 86 6.60 4.56 -7.21
N LEU A 87 6.39 3.80 -6.15
CA LEU A 87 6.45 2.33 -6.20
C LEU A 87 5.37 1.77 -7.11
N VAL A 88 4.15 2.31 -7.05
CA VAL A 88 3.07 1.91 -7.96
C VAL A 88 3.49 2.14 -9.40
N ALA A 89 4.05 3.32 -9.70
CA ALA A 89 4.50 3.64 -11.06
C ALA A 89 5.59 2.68 -11.55
N ILE A 90 6.54 2.34 -10.69
CA ILE A 90 7.61 1.39 -11.02
C ILE A 90 7.02 0.00 -11.31
N LEU A 91 6.10 -0.46 -10.46
CA LEU A 91 5.49 -1.78 -10.64
C LEU A 91 4.63 -1.85 -11.91
N VAL A 92 3.88 -0.78 -12.22
CA VAL A 92 3.11 -0.71 -13.46
C VAL A 92 4.04 -0.85 -14.67
N ALA A 93 5.15 -0.10 -14.67
CA ALA A 93 6.13 -0.18 -15.75
C ALA A 93 6.75 -1.59 -15.85
N SER A 94 7.05 -2.20 -14.70
CA SER A 94 7.62 -3.55 -14.65
C SER A 94 6.67 -4.61 -15.21
N VAL A 95 5.39 -4.51 -14.87
CA VAL A 95 4.36 -5.42 -15.39
C VAL A 95 4.25 -5.27 -16.91
N ARG A 96 4.18 -4.04 -17.41
CA ARG A 96 4.08 -3.76 -18.84
C ARG A 96 5.28 -4.30 -19.61
N THR A 97 6.48 -4.10 -19.06
CA THR A 97 7.70 -4.61 -19.68
C THR A 97 7.69 -6.13 -19.75
N ALA A 98 7.34 -6.79 -18.63
CA ALA A 98 7.29 -8.24 -18.58
C ALA A 98 6.23 -8.81 -19.53
N GLU A 99 5.06 -8.17 -19.62
CA GLU A 99 4.01 -8.59 -20.54
C GLU A 99 4.43 -8.48 -22.00
N ARG A 100 5.14 -7.41 -22.36
CA ARG A 100 5.64 -7.26 -23.74
C ARG A 100 6.61 -8.38 -24.11
N ARG A 101 7.42 -8.81 -23.15
CA ARG A 101 8.37 -9.90 -23.37
C ARG A 101 7.70 -11.28 -23.47
N MET A 102 6.44 -11.38 -23.08
CA MET A 102 5.67 -12.61 -23.19
C MET A 102 5.10 -12.84 -24.59
N LYS A 103 5.01 -11.78 -25.37
CA LYS A 103 4.51 -11.83 -26.76
C LYS A 103 5.68 -12.16 -27.74
#